data_0940ac6142addd88b34ff308cfe708f5
#
_entry.id   0940ac6142addd88b34ff308cfe708f5
#
_cell.length_a   1.000
_cell.length_b   1.000
_cell.length_c   1.000
_cell.angle_alpha   90.00
_cell.angle_beta   90.00
_cell.angle_gamma   90.00
#
_symmetry.space_group_name_H-M   'P 1'
#
loop_
_entity.id
_entity.type
_entity.pdbx_description
1 polymer ?
#
loop_
_entity_poly.entity_id
_entity_poly.type
_entity_poly.pdbx_seq_one_letter_code
_entity_poly.pdbx_strand_id
1 'polypeptide(L)'
;HGVGMHQDREGYGNAVPDDLKVQDMNLMQEMGVNAIRTSHYPHSQSTYNLADERGMLVYCEIPYYLLLSNAESYKTSIKEELKEMIRQGYNHPSIMMWGIENEVYQPASAAAFGKDFQINENTLVSFNSSVAKLAQKEDTTRYIVQAQIDSSNANKVCAKWSKNGNVDYTGVNLYVGFKSSVSSADDEGRKEITDTLNRKLNEYKQTYNASSMMITEYGAGANINQHA
;
A
#
# COMPACT_ATOMS: atom_id res chain seq x y z
N HIS A 1 0.12 -15.80 -0.69
CA HIS A 1 0.10 -14.96 -1.90
C HIS A 1 -0.95 -13.87 -1.73
N GLY A 2 -0.58 -12.61 -2.02
CA GLY A 2 -1.45 -11.45 -1.88
C GLY A 2 -1.68 -10.75 -3.22
N VAL A 3 -2.83 -10.08 -3.34
CA VAL A 3 -3.15 -9.17 -4.44
C VAL A 3 -3.62 -7.83 -3.90
N GLY A 4 -3.29 -6.75 -4.63
CA GLY A 4 -3.92 -5.45 -4.44
C GLY A 4 -5.23 -5.39 -5.22
N MET A 5 -6.23 -4.72 -4.65
CA MET A 5 -7.49 -4.48 -5.35
C MET A 5 -8.04 -3.09 -5.04
N HIS A 6 -8.60 -2.45 -6.05
CA HIS A 6 -9.47 -1.30 -5.90
C HIS A 6 -10.93 -1.75 -5.76
N GLN A 7 -11.72 -0.99 -5.02
CA GLN A 7 -13.17 -1.20 -5.01
C GLN A 7 -13.79 -0.45 -6.20
N ASP A 8 -13.58 -0.98 -7.39
CA ASP A 8 -14.16 -0.44 -8.60
C ASP A 8 -14.52 -1.55 -9.61
N ARG A 9 -15.50 -1.29 -10.46
CA ARG A 9 -15.89 -2.21 -11.53
C ARG A 9 -16.52 -1.43 -12.67
N GLU A 10 -16.25 -1.88 -13.90
CA GLU A 10 -16.86 -1.30 -15.09
C GLU A 10 -18.40 -1.29 -14.99
N GLY A 11 -18.99 -0.13 -15.26
CA GLY A 11 -20.43 0.10 -15.16
C GLY A 11 -20.96 0.41 -13.75
N TYR A 12 -20.17 0.19 -12.70
CA TYR A 12 -20.58 0.41 -11.31
C TYR A 12 -19.74 1.45 -10.57
N GLY A 13 -18.54 1.79 -11.09
CA GLY A 13 -17.59 2.59 -10.33
C GLY A 13 -17.32 1.96 -8.96
N ASN A 14 -17.26 2.76 -7.91
CA ASN A 14 -17.01 2.26 -6.54
C ASN A 14 -18.23 1.62 -5.86
N ALA A 15 -19.42 1.72 -6.46
CA ALA A 15 -20.67 1.15 -5.92
C ALA A 15 -20.84 -0.32 -6.35
N VAL A 16 -19.81 -1.12 -6.18
CA VAL A 16 -19.80 -2.54 -6.58
C VAL A 16 -20.80 -3.33 -5.75
N PRO A 17 -21.79 -4.02 -6.37
CA PRO A 17 -22.72 -4.91 -5.67
C PRO A 17 -22.03 -6.07 -4.96
N ASP A 18 -22.66 -6.59 -3.90
CA ASP A 18 -22.03 -7.62 -3.06
C ASP A 18 -21.85 -8.97 -3.79
N ASP A 19 -22.75 -9.34 -4.70
CA ASP A 19 -22.63 -10.55 -5.52
C ASP A 19 -21.38 -10.49 -6.43
N LEU A 20 -21.02 -9.32 -6.93
CA LEU A 20 -19.81 -9.14 -7.72
C LEU A 20 -18.54 -9.20 -6.85
N LYS A 21 -18.59 -8.71 -5.61
CA LYS A 21 -17.49 -8.90 -4.64
C LYS A 21 -17.30 -10.39 -4.29
N VAL A 22 -18.38 -11.12 -4.14
CA VAL A 22 -18.34 -12.59 -3.96
C VAL A 22 -17.65 -13.25 -5.15
N GLN A 23 -17.97 -12.82 -6.37
CA GLN A 23 -17.33 -13.32 -7.59
C GLN A 23 -15.82 -13.06 -7.59
N ASP A 24 -15.41 -11.82 -7.26
CA ASP A 24 -14.00 -11.44 -7.20
C ASP A 24 -13.23 -12.27 -6.14
N MET A 25 -13.83 -12.47 -4.96
CA MET A 25 -13.25 -13.32 -3.91
C MET A 25 -13.12 -14.78 -4.34
N ASN A 26 -14.11 -15.33 -5.08
CA ASN A 26 -14.03 -16.69 -5.62
C ASN A 26 -12.86 -16.82 -6.59
N LEU A 27 -12.70 -15.89 -7.53
CA LEU A 27 -11.61 -15.89 -8.49
C LEU A 27 -10.24 -15.80 -7.79
N MET A 28 -10.11 -14.93 -6.79
CA MET A 28 -8.88 -14.83 -6.00
C MET A 28 -8.56 -16.16 -5.29
N GLN A 29 -9.53 -16.82 -4.69
CA GLN A 29 -9.31 -18.11 -4.03
C GLN A 29 -8.94 -19.23 -5.04
N GLU A 30 -9.55 -19.25 -6.22
CA GLU A 30 -9.17 -20.17 -7.30
C GLU A 30 -7.73 -19.97 -7.76
N MET A 31 -7.22 -18.73 -7.73
CA MET A 31 -5.82 -18.39 -7.99
C MET A 31 -4.87 -18.74 -6.83
N GLY A 32 -5.38 -19.23 -5.70
CA GLY A 32 -4.58 -19.51 -4.50
C GLY A 32 -4.20 -18.26 -3.70
N VAL A 33 -4.91 -17.16 -3.89
CA VAL A 33 -4.73 -15.93 -3.11
C VAL A 33 -5.29 -16.13 -1.70
N ASN A 34 -4.54 -15.70 -0.70
CA ASN A 34 -4.92 -15.79 0.72
C ASN A 34 -4.75 -14.46 1.46
N ALA A 35 -4.38 -13.38 0.77
CA ALA A 35 -4.28 -12.04 1.32
C ALA A 35 -4.69 -10.99 0.29
N ILE A 36 -5.37 -9.93 0.74
CA ILE A 36 -5.73 -8.78 -0.10
C ILE A 36 -5.24 -7.48 0.52
N ARG A 37 -4.78 -6.57 -0.31
CA ARG A 37 -4.55 -5.18 0.04
C ARG A 37 -5.68 -4.35 -0.55
N THR A 38 -6.48 -3.72 0.30
CA THR A 38 -7.58 -2.84 -0.12
C THR A 38 -7.03 -1.45 -0.40
N SER A 39 -6.40 -1.29 -1.56
CA SER A 39 -5.76 -0.05 -2.00
C SER A 39 -6.77 0.92 -2.61
N HIS A 40 -6.64 2.23 -2.44
CA HIS A 40 -5.79 2.96 -1.48
C HIS A 40 -6.68 3.67 -0.48
N TYR A 41 -7.69 3.00 0.03
CA TYR A 41 -8.76 3.50 0.90
C TYR A 41 -9.49 2.32 1.57
N PRO A 42 -10.20 2.54 2.67
CA PRO A 42 -11.07 1.51 3.25
C PRO A 42 -12.14 1.08 2.24
N HIS A 43 -12.29 -0.22 2.05
CA HIS A 43 -13.36 -0.78 1.24
C HIS A 43 -14.66 -0.92 2.05
N SER A 44 -15.74 -1.35 1.42
CA SER A 44 -17.02 -1.58 2.08
C SER A 44 -16.92 -2.70 3.13
N GLN A 45 -17.77 -2.64 4.15
CA GLN A 45 -17.83 -3.66 5.20
C GLN A 45 -18.09 -5.08 4.66
N SER A 46 -18.85 -5.18 3.56
CA SER A 46 -19.09 -6.48 2.91
C SER A 46 -17.81 -7.13 2.39
N THR A 47 -16.81 -6.36 1.95
CA THR A 47 -15.49 -6.89 1.57
C THR A 47 -14.79 -7.53 2.76
N TYR A 48 -14.80 -6.87 3.93
CA TYR A 48 -14.18 -7.39 5.14
C TYR A 48 -14.95 -8.59 5.73
N ASN A 49 -16.28 -8.56 5.69
CA ASN A 49 -17.11 -9.71 6.08
C ASN A 49 -16.78 -10.94 5.24
N LEU A 50 -16.66 -10.79 3.92
CA LEU A 50 -16.27 -11.87 3.02
C LEU A 50 -14.85 -12.38 3.30
N ALA A 51 -13.91 -11.48 3.62
CA ALA A 51 -12.55 -11.87 4.00
C ALA A 51 -12.54 -12.66 5.32
N ASP A 52 -13.33 -12.25 6.32
CA ASP A 52 -13.51 -12.97 7.59
C ASP A 52 -14.06 -14.38 7.36
N GLU A 53 -15.15 -14.50 6.59
CA GLU A 53 -15.80 -15.77 6.26
C GLU A 53 -14.88 -16.74 5.53
N ARG A 54 -13.98 -16.22 4.69
CA ARG A 54 -13.12 -17.02 3.83
C ARG A 54 -11.70 -17.23 4.37
N GLY A 55 -11.40 -16.68 5.53
CA GLY A 55 -10.07 -16.77 6.15
C GLY A 55 -8.97 -16.08 5.32
N MET A 56 -9.31 -15.01 4.60
CA MET A 56 -8.34 -14.20 3.86
C MET A 56 -7.76 -13.11 4.76
N LEU A 57 -6.46 -12.87 4.67
CA LEU A 57 -5.82 -11.77 5.40
C LEU A 57 -6.04 -10.45 4.67
N VAL A 58 -6.21 -9.37 5.42
CA VAL A 58 -6.43 -8.03 4.86
C VAL A 58 -5.37 -7.05 5.33
N TYR A 59 -4.80 -6.34 4.38
CA TYR A 59 -4.06 -5.10 4.58
C TYR A 59 -4.99 -3.94 4.17
N CYS A 60 -5.54 -3.24 5.17
CA CYS A 60 -6.44 -2.12 4.99
C CYS A 60 -5.69 -0.80 5.16
N GLU A 61 -5.92 0.20 4.30
CA GLU A 61 -5.20 1.47 4.35
C GLU A 61 -6.11 2.69 4.21
N ILE A 62 -5.63 3.82 4.74
CA ILE A 62 -6.32 5.11 4.64
C ILE A 62 -6.08 5.77 3.28
N PRO A 63 -6.97 6.68 2.81
CA PRO A 63 -6.83 7.36 1.52
C PRO A 63 -5.77 8.49 1.56
N TYR A 64 -4.60 8.18 2.07
CA TYR A 64 -3.44 9.05 2.10
C TYR A 64 -2.36 8.52 1.19
N TYR A 65 -2.36 9.02 -0.05
CA TYR A 65 -1.43 8.57 -1.09
C TYR A 65 -0.88 9.73 -1.93
N LEU A 66 0.27 9.51 -2.53
CA LEU A 66 1.04 10.40 -3.41
C LEU A 66 1.56 11.68 -2.73
N LEU A 67 0.74 12.46 -2.06
CA LEU A 67 1.11 13.80 -1.61
C LEU A 67 0.52 14.15 -0.24
N LEU A 68 1.30 14.87 0.56
CA LEU A 68 0.83 15.58 1.75
C LEU A 68 0.51 17.04 1.39
N SER A 69 -0.60 17.58 1.88
CA SER A 69 -0.89 19.00 1.80
C SER A 69 -0.41 19.76 3.05
N ASN A 70 -0.02 21.03 2.87
CA ASN A 70 0.27 21.94 3.98
C ASN A 70 -0.98 22.37 4.77
N ALA A 71 -2.18 22.23 4.18
CA ALA A 71 -3.43 22.59 4.82
C ALA A 71 -3.67 21.77 6.10
N GLU A 72 -3.91 22.45 7.23
CA GLU A 72 -4.17 21.77 8.51
C GLU A 72 -5.48 20.95 8.47
N SER A 73 -6.49 21.39 7.71
CA SER A 73 -7.71 20.62 7.48
C SER A 73 -7.43 19.26 6.84
N TYR A 74 -6.55 19.21 5.82
CA TYR A 74 -6.14 17.96 5.18
C TYR A 74 -5.44 17.02 6.17
N LYS A 75 -4.48 17.54 6.94
CA LYS A 75 -3.76 16.76 7.95
C LYS A 75 -4.67 16.24 9.06
N THR A 76 -5.66 17.04 9.44
CA THR A 76 -6.68 16.64 10.42
C THR A 76 -7.56 15.54 9.85
N SER A 77 -8.03 15.67 8.60
CA SER A 77 -8.82 14.66 7.90
C SER A 77 -8.11 13.29 7.88
N ILE A 78 -6.85 13.25 7.47
CA ILE A 78 -6.04 12.01 7.46
C ILE A 78 -6.03 11.32 8.82
N LYS A 79 -5.88 12.09 9.90
CA LYS A 79 -5.86 11.51 11.26
C LYS A 79 -7.23 11.02 11.73
N GLU A 80 -8.30 11.72 11.37
CA GLU A 80 -9.66 11.26 11.70
C GLU A 80 -10.04 10.02 10.88
N GLU A 81 -9.74 10.00 9.58
CA GLU A 81 -9.96 8.85 8.70
C GLU A 81 -9.21 7.61 9.20
N LEU A 82 -7.97 7.78 9.71
CA LEU A 82 -7.23 6.68 10.32
C LEU A 82 -7.96 6.11 11.55
N LYS A 83 -8.44 6.98 12.45
CA LYS A 83 -9.20 6.55 13.62
C LYS A 83 -10.49 5.83 13.23
N GLU A 84 -11.21 6.40 12.27
CA GLU A 84 -12.47 5.82 11.78
C GLU A 84 -12.22 4.45 11.16
N MET A 85 -11.24 4.31 10.28
CA MET A 85 -10.85 3.04 9.67
C MET A 85 -10.55 1.98 10.73
N ILE A 86 -9.68 2.31 11.68
CA ILE A 86 -9.29 1.36 12.73
C ILE A 86 -10.49 0.97 13.58
N ARG A 87 -11.31 1.93 14.01
CA ARG A 87 -12.48 1.67 14.88
C ARG A 87 -13.56 0.87 14.17
N GLN A 88 -13.83 1.15 12.91
CA GLN A 88 -14.80 0.40 12.10
C GLN A 88 -14.31 -1.01 11.77
N GLY A 89 -13.01 -1.15 11.48
CA GLY A 89 -12.41 -2.44 11.15
C GLY A 89 -11.95 -3.28 12.35
N TYR A 90 -12.04 -2.76 13.58
CA TYR A 90 -11.43 -3.37 14.76
C TYR A 90 -11.90 -4.81 15.03
N ASN A 91 -13.16 -5.10 14.76
CA ASN A 91 -13.77 -6.40 15.01
C ASN A 91 -13.66 -7.38 13.82
N HIS A 92 -12.97 -7.01 12.74
CA HIS A 92 -12.71 -7.92 11.62
C HIS A 92 -11.43 -8.73 11.88
N PRO A 93 -11.52 -10.04 12.13
CA PRO A 93 -10.34 -10.88 12.39
C PRO A 93 -9.44 -11.04 11.16
N SER A 94 -9.96 -10.85 9.95
CA SER A 94 -9.21 -10.85 8.71
C SER A 94 -8.21 -9.70 8.61
N ILE A 95 -8.54 -8.52 9.17
CA ILE A 95 -7.66 -7.35 9.09
C ILE A 95 -6.44 -7.60 10.00
N MET A 96 -5.28 -7.71 9.37
CA MET A 96 -4.01 -7.97 10.03
C MET A 96 -3.10 -6.73 10.06
N MET A 97 -3.28 -5.82 9.13
CA MET A 97 -2.40 -4.68 8.90
C MET A 97 -3.18 -3.39 8.65
N TRP A 98 -2.71 -2.31 9.27
CA TRP A 98 -3.17 -0.94 9.02
C TRP A 98 -2.14 -0.19 8.20
N GLY A 99 -2.51 0.20 6.97
CA GLY A 99 -1.71 1.05 6.10
C GLY A 99 -1.91 2.51 6.43
N ILE A 100 -0.81 3.20 6.68
CA ILE A 100 -0.83 4.60 7.11
C ILE A 100 -0.55 5.59 5.98
N GLU A 101 -0.08 5.13 4.83
CA GLU A 101 0.19 5.93 3.65
C GLU A 101 0.61 5.06 2.46
N ASN A 102 0.53 5.63 1.25
CA ASN A 102 1.07 5.06 0.03
C ASN A 102 1.80 6.11 -0.82
N GLU A 103 3.10 5.92 -1.05
CA GLU A 103 3.93 6.70 -1.98
C GLU A 103 3.92 8.23 -1.75
N VAL A 104 3.86 8.70 -0.51
CA VAL A 104 3.61 10.11 -0.17
C VAL A 104 4.78 11.07 -0.38
N TYR A 105 5.93 10.61 -0.84
CA TYR A 105 7.07 11.44 -1.17
C TYR A 105 7.34 11.47 -2.67
N GLN A 106 6.65 12.33 -3.38
CA GLN A 106 6.80 12.54 -4.82
C GLN A 106 6.99 14.03 -5.16
N PRO A 107 8.20 14.60 -4.95
CA PRO A 107 8.46 16.04 -5.12
C PRO A 107 8.13 16.58 -6.52
N ALA A 108 8.35 15.78 -7.57
CA ALA A 108 8.04 16.19 -8.94
C ALA A 108 6.53 16.31 -9.16
N SER A 109 5.75 15.38 -8.63
CA SER A 109 4.28 15.46 -8.69
C SER A 109 3.76 16.62 -7.84
N ALA A 110 4.32 16.83 -6.64
CA ALA A 110 3.96 17.94 -5.76
C ALA A 110 4.09 19.32 -6.44
N ALA A 111 5.13 19.50 -7.27
CA ALA A 111 5.30 20.74 -8.02
C ALA A 111 4.17 21.02 -9.02
N ALA A 112 3.58 19.97 -9.61
CA ALA A 112 2.47 20.08 -10.55
C ALA A 112 1.12 20.37 -9.86
N PHE A 113 0.94 19.91 -8.63
CA PHE A 113 -0.32 20.10 -7.87
C PHE A 113 -0.42 21.45 -7.15
N GLY A 114 0.67 22.23 -7.09
CA GLY A 114 0.68 23.60 -6.54
C GLY A 114 1.38 23.73 -5.19
N LYS A 115 1.40 24.96 -4.68
CA LYS A 115 2.21 25.33 -3.49
C LYS A 115 1.82 24.58 -2.20
N ASP A 116 0.57 24.24 -2.05
CA ASP A 116 0.08 23.55 -0.85
C ASP A 116 0.62 22.13 -0.72
N PHE A 117 1.11 21.56 -1.81
CA PHE A 117 1.71 20.22 -1.85
C PHE A 117 3.25 20.25 -1.86
N GLN A 118 3.86 21.42 -1.93
CA GLN A 118 5.32 21.57 -1.85
C GLN A 118 5.77 21.56 -0.39
N ILE A 119 5.82 20.36 0.17
CA ILE A 119 6.13 20.13 1.58
C ILE A 119 7.63 19.93 1.77
N ASN A 120 8.20 20.56 2.79
CA ASN A 120 9.56 20.24 3.16
C ASN A 120 9.63 18.87 3.86
N GLU A 121 10.77 18.23 3.74
CA GLU A 121 11.01 16.87 4.25
C GLU A 121 10.75 16.75 5.76
N ASN A 122 11.14 17.73 6.56
CA ASN A 122 10.95 17.68 8.01
C ASN A 122 9.46 17.69 8.39
N THR A 123 8.65 18.47 7.68
CA THR A 123 7.19 18.48 7.86
C THR A 123 6.59 17.13 7.53
N LEU A 124 6.98 16.51 6.41
CA LEU A 124 6.53 15.19 6.02
C LEU A 124 6.90 14.13 7.06
N VAL A 125 8.17 14.10 7.45
CA VAL A 125 8.70 13.15 8.46
C VAL A 125 7.96 13.31 9.79
N SER A 126 7.77 14.55 10.27
CA SER A 126 7.07 14.82 11.51
C SER A 126 5.60 14.40 11.45
N PHE A 127 4.91 14.71 10.34
CA PHE A 127 3.52 14.34 10.16
C PHE A 127 3.34 12.82 10.10
N ASN A 128 4.09 12.11 9.26
CA ASN A 128 3.98 10.65 9.14
C ASN A 128 4.36 9.92 10.42
N SER A 129 5.36 10.41 11.17
CA SER A 129 5.65 9.91 12.52
C SER A 129 4.45 10.05 13.45
N SER A 130 3.71 11.16 13.35
CA SER A 130 2.50 11.37 14.17
C SER A 130 1.33 10.49 13.77
N VAL A 131 1.18 10.18 12.48
CA VAL A 131 0.16 9.25 11.95
C VAL A 131 0.47 7.82 12.40
N ALA A 132 1.72 7.38 12.29
CA ALA A 132 2.14 6.06 12.76
C ALA A 132 1.91 5.86 14.27
N LYS A 133 2.28 6.83 15.09
CA LYS A 133 2.03 6.80 16.54
C LYS A 133 0.54 6.82 16.89
N LEU A 134 -0.27 7.52 16.09
CA LEU A 134 -1.72 7.52 16.28
C LEU A 134 -2.29 6.13 15.98
N ALA A 135 -1.87 5.49 14.89
CA ALA A 135 -2.29 4.13 14.56
C ALA A 135 -1.96 3.14 15.69
N GLN A 136 -0.72 3.17 16.21
CA GLN A 136 -0.28 2.34 17.35
C GLN A 136 -1.10 2.59 18.61
N LYS A 137 -1.55 3.82 18.83
CA LYS A 137 -2.38 4.18 19.98
C LYS A 137 -3.82 3.67 19.83
N GLU A 138 -4.39 3.72 18.63
CA GLU A 138 -5.76 3.25 18.35
C GLU A 138 -5.82 1.71 18.35
N ASP A 139 -4.78 1.03 17.86
CA ASP A 139 -4.70 -0.44 17.91
C ASP A 139 -3.26 -0.90 18.23
N THR A 140 -3.10 -1.59 19.35
CA THR A 140 -1.83 -2.14 19.81
C THR A 140 -1.63 -3.60 19.40
N THR A 141 -2.56 -4.19 18.64
CA THR A 141 -2.59 -5.63 18.36
C THR A 141 -2.24 -5.96 16.91
N ARG A 142 -2.42 -5.02 15.99
CA ARG A 142 -2.19 -5.20 14.56
C ARG A 142 -0.95 -4.44 14.08
N TYR A 143 -0.40 -4.91 12.98
CA TYR A 143 0.80 -4.33 12.39
C TYR A 143 0.50 -3.00 11.68
N ILE A 144 1.37 -2.03 11.89
CA ILE A 144 1.36 -0.76 11.16
C ILE A 144 2.32 -0.85 9.99
N VAL A 145 1.83 -0.53 8.80
CA VAL A 145 2.55 -0.68 7.53
C VAL A 145 2.57 0.63 6.76
N GLN A 146 3.67 0.90 6.10
CA GLN A 146 3.81 1.93 5.07
C GLN A 146 4.15 1.30 3.72
N ALA A 147 3.76 1.94 2.60
CA ALA A 147 4.09 1.50 1.26
C ALA A 147 4.75 2.61 0.45
N GLN A 148 5.94 2.36 -0.08
CA GLN A 148 6.75 3.38 -0.74
C GLN A 148 6.98 3.08 -2.22
N ILE A 149 7.10 4.16 -2.99
CA ILE A 149 7.49 4.09 -4.39
C ILE A 149 8.91 3.53 -4.55
N ASP A 150 9.16 2.83 -5.65
CA ASP A 150 10.49 2.36 -6.07
C ASP A 150 11.43 3.54 -6.41
N SER A 151 11.94 4.19 -5.37
CA SER A 151 12.85 5.33 -5.46
C SER A 151 13.79 5.36 -4.26
N SER A 152 15.10 5.24 -4.51
CA SER A 152 16.12 5.28 -3.44
C SER A 152 16.05 6.58 -2.63
N ASN A 153 15.75 7.71 -3.28
CA ASN A 153 15.61 8.99 -2.58
C ASN A 153 14.37 9.02 -1.68
N ALA A 154 13.21 8.60 -2.20
CA ALA A 154 11.99 8.52 -1.42
C ALA A 154 12.17 7.59 -0.21
N ASN A 155 12.75 6.41 -0.41
CA ASN A 155 12.97 5.45 0.66
C ASN A 155 13.94 5.96 1.73
N LYS A 156 14.98 6.75 1.39
CA LYS A 156 15.85 7.41 2.37
C LYS A 156 15.11 8.42 3.24
N VAL A 157 14.19 9.18 2.66
CA VAL A 157 13.36 10.13 3.41
C VAL A 157 12.37 9.36 4.29
N CYS A 158 11.68 8.36 3.73
CA CYS A 158 10.70 7.58 4.44
C CYS A 158 11.30 6.80 5.62
N ALA A 159 12.53 6.32 5.49
CA ALA A 159 13.25 5.67 6.59
C ALA A 159 13.41 6.56 7.85
N LYS A 160 13.25 7.88 7.73
CA LYS A 160 13.39 8.79 8.86
C LYS A 160 12.21 8.74 9.82
N TRP A 161 10.99 8.45 9.33
CA TRP A 161 9.83 8.32 10.23
C TRP A 161 9.54 6.86 10.61
N SER A 162 9.94 5.89 9.80
CA SER A 162 9.70 4.48 10.08
C SER A 162 10.63 3.89 11.13
N LYS A 163 11.78 4.52 11.36
CA LYS A 163 12.75 4.08 12.38
C LYS A 163 12.15 4.17 13.79
N ASN A 164 12.75 3.42 14.71
CA ASN A 164 12.40 3.40 16.13
C ASN A 164 11.01 2.81 16.44
N GLY A 165 10.54 1.85 15.65
CA GLY A 165 9.30 1.13 15.93
C GLY A 165 8.03 1.93 15.64
N ASN A 166 8.10 2.98 14.83
CA ASN A 166 6.91 3.69 14.40
C ASN A 166 6.06 2.88 13.41
N VAL A 167 6.68 2.00 12.60
CA VAL A 167 6.00 1.05 11.73
C VAL A 167 6.61 -0.34 11.92
N ASP A 168 5.79 -1.37 11.78
CA ASP A 168 6.22 -2.77 11.93
C ASP A 168 6.80 -3.31 10.63
N TYR A 169 6.20 -2.95 9.50
CA TYR A 169 6.66 -3.36 8.18
C TYR A 169 6.77 -2.17 7.23
N THR A 170 7.85 -2.18 6.45
CA THR A 170 8.01 -1.29 5.31
C THR A 170 7.73 -2.06 4.04
N GLY A 171 6.76 -1.56 3.28
CA GLY A 171 6.44 -2.02 1.94
C GLY A 171 7.10 -1.18 0.87
N VAL A 172 7.41 -1.81 -0.27
CA VAL A 172 7.86 -1.11 -1.48
C VAL A 172 7.09 -1.60 -2.68
N ASN A 173 6.62 -0.67 -3.50
CA ASN A 173 5.92 -0.94 -4.74
C ASN A 173 6.95 -1.16 -5.86
N LEU A 174 7.17 -2.42 -6.25
CA LEU A 174 8.22 -2.83 -7.18
C LEU A 174 7.62 -3.42 -8.46
N TYR A 175 7.70 -2.68 -9.55
CA TYR A 175 7.19 -3.08 -10.86
C TYR A 175 8.31 -3.43 -11.84
N VAL A 176 9.21 -4.32 -11.42
CA VAL A 176 10.33 -4.79 -12.26
C VAL A 176 9.77 -5.65 -13.40
N GLY A 177 10.21 -5.35 -14.62
CA GLY A 177 9.71 -5.99 -15.84
C GLY A 177 8.46 -5.33 -16.45
N PHE A 178 7.81 -4.38 -15.75
CA PHE A 178 6.71 -3.58 -16.28
C PHE A 178 7.11 -2.10 -16.45
N LYS A 179 7.57 -1.45 -15.38
CA LYS A 179 8.04 -0.05 -15.42
C LYS A 179 9.53 0.08 -15.76
N SER A 180 10.26 -1.03 -15.78
CA SER A 180 11.66 -1.12 -16.22
C SER A 180 11.79 -2.14 -17.32
N SER A 181 12.57 -1.82 -18.37
CA SER A 181 12.85 -2.76 -19.44
C SER A 181 13.63 -3.97 -18.93
N VAL A 182 13.31 -5.13 -19.47
CA VAL A 182 14.11 -6.35 -19.37
C VAL A 182 14.61 -6.72 -20.76
N SER A 183 15.73 -7.45 -20.84
CA SER A 183 16.41 -7.72 -22.09
C SER A 183 15.64 -8.69 -23.01
N SER A 184 14.83 -9.59 -22.41
CA SER A 184 14.09 -10.62 -23.12
C SER A 184 12.90 -11.15 -22.30
N ALA A 185 12.01 -11.90 -22.94
CA ALA A 185 10.85 -12.57 -22.29
C ALA A 185 11.13 -14.05 -21.95
N ASP A 186 12.35 -14.51 -22.06
CA ASP A 186 12.80 -15.88 -21.80
C ASP A 186 13.41 -16.08 -20.40
N ASP A 187 14.15 -17.15 -20.20
CA ASP A 187 14.81 -17.46 -18.93
C ASP A 187 15.85 -16.42 -18.52
N GLU A 188 16.51 -15.77 -19.47
CA GLU A 188 17.49 -14.70 -19.20
C GLU A 188 16.76 -13.46 -18.66
N GLY A 189 15.66 -13.04 -19.27
CA GLY A 189 14.81 -11.96 -18.77
C GLY A 189 14.20 -12.26 -17.41
N ARG A 190 13.74 -13.50 -17.17
CA ARG A 190 13.28 -13.92 -15.84
C ARG A 190 14.36 -13.83 -14.77
N LYS A 191 15.59 -14.21 -15.12
CA LYS A 191 16.76 -14.09 -14.23
C LYS A 191 17.08 -12.62 -13.95
N GLU A 192 17.05 -11.76 -14.97
CA GLU A 192 17.28 -10.32 -14.83
C GLU A 192 16.25 -9.67 -13.86
N ILE A 193 14.96 -10.03 -13.98
CA ILE A 193 13.91 -9.58 -13.06
C ILE A 193 14.24 -10.01 -11.63
N THR A 194 14.57 -11.29 -11.42
CA THR A 194 14.89 -11.85 -10.11
C THR A 194 16.10 -11.17 -9.47
N ASP A 195 17.17 -11.00 -10.23
CA ASP A 195 18.39 -10.35 -9.77
C ASP A 195 18.14 -8.87 -9.42
N THR A 196 17.34 -8.19 -10.22
CA THR A 196 16.95 -6.79 -9.97
C THR A 196 16.09 -6.65 -8.73
N LEU A 197 15.07 -7.51 -8.54
CA LEU A 197 14.26 -7.54 -7.32
C LEU A 197 15.11 -7.76 -6.08
N ASN A 198 15.98 -8.76 -6.10
CA ASN A 198 16.87 -9.07 -4.99
C ASN A 198 17.79 -7.89 -4.65
N ARG A 199 18.39 -7.26 -5.66
CA ARG A 199 19.24 -6.08 -5.47
C ARG A 199 18.48 -4.93 -4.83
N LYS A 200 17.30 -4.58 -5.35
CA LYS A 200 16.46 -3.50 -4.82
C LYS A 200 15.97 -3.78 -3.40
N LEU A 201 15.49 -4.98 -3.12
CA LEU A 201 15.06 -5.36 -1.77
C LEU A 201 16.21 -5.29 -0.76
N ASN A 202 17.43 -5.71 -1.14
CA ASN A 202 18.61 -5.59 -0.28
C ASN A 202 19.00 -4.12 -0.05
N GLU A 203 18.94 -3.26 -1.08
CA GLU A 203 19.17 -1.82 -0.95
C GLU A 203 18.20 -1.19 0.04
N TYR A 204 16.90 -1.46 -0.12
CA TYR A 204 15.87 -0.89 0.76
C TYR A 204 15.93 -1.46 2.18
N LYS A 205 16.20 -2.76 2.32
CA LYS A 205 16.42 -3.38 3.62
C LYS A 205 17.55 -2.70 4.40
N GLN A 206 18.65 -2.36 3.72
CA GLN A 206 19.74 -1.59 4.32
C GLN A 206 19.31 -0.15 4.64
N THR A 207 18.61 0.51 3.73
CA THR A 207 18.12 1.89 3.90
C THR A 207 17.24 2.03 5.13
N TYR A 208 16.34 1.08 5.35
CA TYR A 208 15.43 1.07 6.50
C TYR A 208 16.04 0.44 7.75
N ASN A 209 17.19 -0.21 7.64
CA ASN A 209 17.75 -1.07 8.70
C ASN A 209 16.72 -2.10 9.19
N ALA A 210 15.99 -2.68 8.24
CA ALA A 210 14.86 -3.56 8.51
C ALA A 210 15.27 -5.03 8.47
N SER A 211 14.72 -5.83 9.38
CA SER A 211 14.86 -7.29 9.35
C SER A 211 14.00 -7.91 8.23
N SER A 212 12.85 -7.30 7.95
CA SER A 212 11.88 -7.76 6.96
C SER A 212 11.34 -6.62 6.12
N MET A 213 11.05 -6.91 4.85
CA MET A 213 10.43 -6.00 3.89
C MET A 213 9.25 -6.69 3.23
N MET A 214 8.27 -5.90 2.80
CA MET A 214 7.14 -6.36 1.98
C MET A 214 7.26 -5.80 0.56
N ILE A 215 6.89 -6.58 -0.43
CA ILE A 215 6.50 -6.05 -1.74
C ILE A 215 5.00 -5.79 -1.64
N THR A 216 4.62 -4.52 -1.64
CA THR A 216 3.24 -4.08 -1.45
C THR A 216 2.49 -3.93 -2.76
N GLU A 217 3.22 -3.77 -3.85
CA GLU A 217 2.68 -3.82 -5.21
C GLU A 217 3.72 -4.42 -6.16
N TYR A 218 3.24 -5.28 -7.07
CA TYR A 218 4.02 -5.84 -8.16
C TYR A 218 3.07 -6.22 -9.31
N GLY A 219 3.62 -6.54 -10.46
CA GLY A 219 2.86 -7.02 -11.61
C GLY A 219 3.05 -6.17 -12.85
N ALA A 220 2.15 -6.35 -13.81
CA ALA A 220 2.12 -5.63 -15.09
C ALA A 220 0.68 -5.30 -15.46
N GLY A 221 0.50 -4.28 -16.30
CA GLY A 221 -0.80 -3.99 -16.89
C GLY A 221 -1.29 -5.19 -17.69
N ALA A 222 -2.55 -5.55 -17.48
CA ALA A 222 -3.21 -6.64 -18.20
C ALA A 222 -4.52 -6.14 -18.80
N ASN A 223 -4.84 -6.65 -19.98
CA ASN A 223 -6.12 -6.44 -20.65
C ASN A 223 -6.73 -7.79 -20.94
N ILE A 224 -8.02 -7.95 -20.70
CA ILE A 224 -8.75 -9.22 -20.91
C ILE A 224 -8.62 -9.76 -22.35
N ASN A 225 -8.37 -8.87 -23.32
CA ASN A 225 -8.18 -9.21 -24.73
C ASN A 225 -6.70 -9.38 -25.11
N GLN A 226 -5.77 -9.26 -24.15
CA GLN A 226 -4.34 -9.40 -24.40
C GLN A 226 -3.91 -10.81 -24.06
N HIS A 227 -3.52 -11.56 -25.07
CA HIS A 227 -2.92 -12.90 -24.93
C HIS A 227 -1.41 -12.79 -25.11
N ALA A 228 -0.66 -13.50 -24.27
CA ALA A 228 0.78 -13.61 -24.36
C ALA A 228 1.20 -14.55 -25.50
#